data_a0a63d788e71fe063a4fe40b8775cd70
#
_entry.id   a0a63d788e71fe063a4fe40b8775cd70
#
_cell.length_a   1.000
_cell.length_b   1.000
_cell.length_c   1.000
_cell.angle_alpha   90.00
_cell.angle_beta   90.00
_cell.angle_gamma   90.00
#
_symmetry.space_group_name_H-M   'P 1'
#
loop_
_entity.id
_entity.type
_entity.pdbx_description
1 polymer ?
#
loop_
_entity_poly.entity_id
_entity_poly.type
_entity_poly.pdbx_seq_one_letter_code
_entity_poly.pdbx_strand_id
1 'polypeptide(L)'
;MGLTMKEKQAVTRQMALEYKRATKTQKGKILDTLIRLTGYNRSYAARVLRQRARYVVVGQGVVNGVKVRLVEDERTRPKKKRKRKRKKTYDKEVLRALQTVWLICDGICGKRLAPYMRRIVGKLERMGELHLEPKTRRKLLTVSAATIDRMLAPTRKRYQLRARSQTKPGTLLKHQIPIRTFADWDDVHPGFLEIDLVSHEGGNARGDYAYTLDATDVCTGWTETEAVKNRSQHFVFAGLEAAMPRFPFAILGIDSDNGGEFINHHLFNYCSENHITFTRSRRYRKNDNCYVEQKNYSVVRRAVGYGRHDTPEELRVLNELYAVLRLYTNYFQPSMKLVEKTRNGSKVHKTYDQAKTPYHRVMTSPEIPRETKRELRRIYATLNPAKLIRDIGKLQDELASLVSAKSEAQQQVDLEYIPS
;
A
#
# COMPACT_ATOMS: atom_id res chain seq x y z
N MET A 1 -16.31 29.49 -46.80
CA MET A 1 -15.94 28.44 -45.80
C MET A 1 -14.76 27.64 -46.37
N GLY A 2 -13.69 27.50 -45.59
CA GLY A 2 -12.52 26.70 -46.00
C GLY A 2 -12.70 25.21 -45.61
N LEU A 3 -12.08 24.32 -46.40
CA LEU A 3 -12.11 22.89 -46.14
C LEU A 3 -11.56 22.53 -44.75
N THR A 4 -12.22 21.63 -44.03
CA THR A 4 -11.74 21.04 -42.80
C THR A 4 -10.48 20.21 -43.02
N MET A 5 -9.70 19.90 -41.98
CA MET A 5 -8.49 19.08 -42.12
C MET A 5 -8.77 17.66 -42.64
N LYS A 6 -9.94 17.09 -42.37
CA LYS A 6 -10.36 15.78 -42.93
C LYS A 6 -10.61 15.87 -44.43
N GLU A 7 -11.30 16.93 -44.87
CA GLU A 7 -11.58 17.14 -46.30
C GLU A 7 -10.30 17.47 -47.08
N LYS A 8 -9.43 18.34 -46.56
CA LYS A 8 -8.10 18.59 -47.15
C LYS A 8 -7.29 17.31 -47.32
N GLN A 9 -7.39 16.42 -46.35
CA GLN A 9 -6.72 15.11 -46.44
C GLN A 9 -7.35 14.18 -47.47
N ALA A 10 -8.68 14.18 -47.63
CA ALA A 10 -9.38 13.36 -48.62
C ALA A 10 -9.05 13.82 -50.03
N VAL A 11 -9.17 15.12 -50.32
CA VAL A 11 -8.79 15.72 -51.59
C VAL A 11 -7.32 15.41 -51.95
N THR A 12 -6.42 15.57 -50.98
CA THR A 12 -5.00 15.27 -51.22
C THR A 12 -4.76 13.79 -51.52
N ARG A 13 -5.55 12.87 -50.95
CA ARG A 13 -5.43 11.41 -51.27
C ARG A 13 -5.79 11.13 -52.72
N GLN A 14 -6.89 11.69 -53.17
CA GLN A 14 -7.36 11.46 -54.56
C GLN A 14 -6.41 12.04 -55.58
N MET A 15 -6.01 13.28 -55.39
CA MET A 15 -5.08 13.95 -56.30
C MET A 15 -3.66 13.35 -56.31
N ALA A 16 -3.23 12.68 -55.22
CA ALA A 16 -1.92 12.02 -55.20
C ALA A 16 -1.82 10.83 -56.18
N LEU A 17 -2.91 10.12 -56.44
CA LEU A 17 -2.93 9.02 -57.40
C LEU A 17 -2.75 9.52 -58.84
N GLU A 18 -3.44 10.61 -59.18
CA GLU A 18 -3.32 11.28 -60.48
C GLU A 18 -1.92 11.90 -60.64
N TYR A 19 -1.43 12.59 -59.60
CA TYR A 19 -0.11 13.23 -59.58
C TYR A 19 1.02 12.23 -59.84
N LYS A 20 0.91 10.97 -59.40
CA LYS A 20 1.90 9.95 -59.62
C LYS A 20 2.04 9.57 -61.09
N ARG A 21 0.91 9.53 -61.83
CA ARG A 21 0.82 9.10 -63.23
C ARG A 21 0.99 10.24 -64.22
N ALA A 22 0.89 11.48 -63.77
CA ALA A 22 0.86 12.69 -64.58
C ALA A 22 2.25 13.04 -65.15
N THR A 23 2.26 13.67 -66.32
CA THR A 23 3.44 14.32 -66.94
C THR A 23 3.89 15.52 -66.14
N LYS A 24 5.08 16.07 -66.44
CA LYS A 24 5.62 17.25 -65.72
C LYS A 24 4.65 18.46 -65.74
N THR A 25 4.05 18.71 -66.91
CA THR A 25 3.09 19.81 -67.10
C THR A 25 1.79 19.58 -66.32
N GLN A 26 1.26 18.35 -66.37
CA GLN A 26 0.05 17.97 -65.63
C GLN A 26 0.30 17.98 -64.13
N LYS A 27 1.46 17.60 -63.64
CA LYS A 27 1.85 17.74 -62.25
C LYS A 27 1.78 19.17 -61.72
N GLY A 28 2.17 20.14 -62.56
CA GLY A 28 2.03 21.56 -62.26
C GLY A 28 0.56 21.93 -62.01
N LYS A 29 -0.33 21.56 -62.96
CA LYS A 29 -1.78 21.84 -62.85
C LYS A 29 -2.43 21.22 -61.64
N ILE A 30 -2.11 19.95 -61.33
CA ILE A 30 -2.62 19.24 -60.15
C ILE A 30 -2.15 19.91 -58.86
N LEU A 31 -0.89 20.37 -58.83
CA LEU A 31 -0.33 21.07 -57.69
C LEU A 31 -1.03 22.40 -57.45
N ASP A 32 -1.28 23.21 -58.51
CA ASP A 32 -1.96 24.50 -58.42
C ASP A 32 -3.42 24.34 -57.96
N THR A 33 -4.10 23.29 -58.45
CA THR A 33 -5.47 22.96 -58.00
C THR A 33 -5.49 22.56 -56.53
N LEU A 34 -4.54 21.74 -56.05
CA LEU A 34 -4.47 21.36 -54.64
C LEU A 34 -4.22 22.59 -53.75
N ILE A 35 -3.33 23.50 -54.15
CA ILE A 35 -3.04 24.73 -53.42
C ILE A 35 -4.31 25.58 -53.30
N ARG A 36 -5.03 25.77 -54.39
CA ARG A 36 -6.28 26.55 -54.42
C ARG A 36 -7.37 25.97 -53.51
N LEU A 37 -7.53 24.65 -53.48
CA LEU A 37 -8.55 23.96 -52.68
C LEU A 37 -8.20 23.89 -51.20
N THR A 38 -6.93 23.73 -50.89
CA THR A 38 -6.53 23.45 -49.48
C THR A 38 -5.88 24.61 -48.74
N GLY A 39 -5.39 25.63 -49.49
CA GLY A 39 -4.59 26.72 -48.98
C GLY A 39 -3.18 26.29 -48.49
N TYR A 40 -2.68 25.13 -48.97
CA TYR A 40 -1.35 24.68 -48.63
C TYR A 40 -0.27 25.51 -49.35
N ASN A 41 0.87 25.72 -48.68
CA ASN A 41 2.06 26.22 -49.32
C ASN A 41 2.52 25.24 -50.44
N ARG A 42 3.02 25.79 -51.58
CA ARG A 42 3.42 25.01 -52.76
C ARG A 42 4.42 23.90 -52.46
N SER A 43 5.41 24.20 -51.64
CA SER A 43 6.43 23.21 -51.24
C SER A 43 5.84 22.07 -50.38
N TYR A 44 4.92 22.42 -49.49
CA TYR A 44 4.21 21.45 -48.67
C TYR A 44 3.28 20.58 -49.48
N ALA A 45 2.48 21.18 -50.38
CA ALA A 45 1.57 20.47 -51.27
C ALA A 45 2.33 19.47 -52.17
N ALA A 46 3.43 19.92 -52.77
CA ALA A 46 4.30 19.04 -53.60
C ALA A 46 4.90 17.88 -52.79
N ARG A 47 5.31 18.14 -51.57
CA ARG A 47 5.81 17.12 -50.64
C ARG A 47 4.73 16.10 -50.31
N VAL A 48 3.53 16.55 -49.94
CA VAL A 48 2.44 15.68 -49.55
C VAL A 48 1.94 14.79 -50.70
N LEU A 49 1.82 15.35 -51.93
CA LEU A 49 1.44 14.59 -53.09
C LEU A 49 2.47 13.49 -53.44
N ARG A 50 3.76 13.79 -53.34
CA ARG A 50 4.84 12.81 -53.54
C ARG A 50 4.89 11.73 -52.47
N GLN A 51 4.69 12.09 -51.20
CA GLN A 51 4.74 11.16 -50.08
C GLN A 51 3.52 10.22 -50.04
N ARG A 52 2.35 10.68 -50.48
CA ARG A 52 1.10 9.91 -50.43
C ARG A 52 1.00 8.81 -51.50
N ALA A 53 1.92 8.77 -52.47
CA ALA A 53 1.95 7.78 -53.50
C ALA A 53 2.90 6.59 -53.26
N ARG A 54 3.47 6.45 -52.04
CA ARG A 54 4.38 5.34 -51.71
C ARG A 54 3.61 4.19 -51.08
N TYR A 55 3.47 3.10 -51.79
CA TYR A 55 2.98 1.83 -51.27
C TYR A 55 4.15 0.88 -51.06
N VAL A 56 4.18 0.22 -49.94
CA VAL A 56 5.15 -0.84 -49.65
C VAL A 56 4.43 -2.18 -49.81
N VAL A 57 5.02 -3.09 -50.56
CA VAL A 57 4.50 -4.47 -50.67
C VAL A 57 4.77 -5.17 -49.31
N VAL A 58 3.71 -5.54 -48.61
CA VAL A 58 3.78 -6.21 -47.30
C VAL A 58 3.57 -7.72 -47.39
N GLY A 59 3.07 -8.20 -48.51
CA GLY A 59 2.90 -9.63 -48.78
C GLY A 59 2.65 -9.91 -50.25
N GLN A 60 2.94 -11.11 -50.68
CA GLN A 60 2.61 -11.65 -52.01
C GLN A 60 1.92 -13.00 -51.84
N GLY A 61 0.91 -13.26 -52.63
CA GLY A 61 0.17 -14.51 -52.64
C GLY A 61 -0.46 -14.80 -53.99
N VAL A 62 -1.07 -15.95 -54.11
CA VAL A 62 -1.86 -16.34 -55.29
C VAL A 62 -3.30 -16.55 -54.83
N VAL A 63 -4.24 -15.84 -55.44
CA VAL A 63 -5.68 -15.98 -55.18
C VAL A 63 -6.32 -16.37 -56.55
N ASN A 64 -6.98 -17.51 -56.60
CA ASN A 64 -7.59 -18.04 -57.82
C ASN A 64 -6.63 -18.08 -59.05
N GLY A 65 -5.38 -18.50 -58.83
CA GLY A 65 -4.37 -18.58 -59.90
C GLY A 65 -3.72 -17.23 -60.25
N VAL A 66 -4.17 -16.13 -59.72
CA VAL A 66 -3.64 -14.79 -60.03
C VAL A 66 -2.66 -14.35 -58.93
N LYS A 67 -1.46 -13.92 -59.28
CA LYS A 67 -0.46 -13.36 -58.37
C LYS A 67 -0.94 -11.99 -57.85
N VAL A 68 -1.24 -11.90 -56.55
CA VAL A 68 -1.64 -10.66 -55.88
C VAL A 68 -0.53 -10.14 -54.97
N ARG A 69 -0.42 -8.80 -54.89
CA ARG A 69 0.48 -8.13 -53.95
C ARG A 69 -0.35 -7.34 -52.94
N LEU A 70 -0.17 -7.65 -51.66
CA LEU A 70 -0.72 -6.82 -50.58
C LEU A 70 0.15 -5.59 -50.45
N VAL A 71 -0.44 -4.41 -50.61
CA VAL A 71 0.26 -3.13 -50.51
C VAL A 71 -0.31 -2.31 -49.34
N GLU A 72 0.56 -1.80 -48.53
CA GLU A 72 0.22 -0.94 -47.40
C GLU A 72 0.78 0.47 -47.62
N ASP A 73 0.02 1.50 -47.28
CA ASP A 73 0.51 2.88 -47.30
C ASP A 73 1.61 3.03 -46.24
N GLU A 74 2.83 3.38 -46.68
CA GLU A 74 4.01 3.54 -45.80
C GLU A 74 3.75 4.43 -44.56
N ARG A 75 2.69 5.26 -44.57
CA ARG A 75 2.30 6.14 -43.49
C ARG A 75 1.39 5.51 -42.45
N THR A 76 0.65 4.46 -42.83
CA THR A 76 -0.17 3.68 -41.88
C THR A 76 0.69 2.72 -41.08
N ARG A 77 1.92 2.45 -41.52
CA ARG A 77 2.88 1.67 -40.72
C ARG A 77 3.20 2.41 -39.43
N PRO A 78 2.94 1.81 -38.27
CA PRO A 78 3.38 2.39 -37.02
C PRO A 78 4.90 2.54 -37.07
N LYS A 79 5.37 3.78 -37.14
CA LYS A 79 6.79 4.07 -37.04
C LYS A 79 7.28 3.41 -35.75
N LYS A 80 8.07 2.34 -35.85
CA LYS A 80 8.77 1.78 -34.69
C LYS A 80 9.55 2.95 -34.04
N LYS A 81 9.00 3.54 -33.00
CA LYS A 81 9.71 4.55 -32.21
C LYS A 81 11.01 3.87 -31.75
N ARG A 82 12.13 4.27 -32.34
CA ARG A 82 13.46 3.86 -31.85
C ARG A 82 13.50 4.27 -30.39
N LYS A 83 13.26 3.32 -29.47
CA LYS A 83 13.44 3.53 -28.04
C LYS A 83 14.91 3.88 -27.87
N ARG A 84 15.20 5.17 -27.67
CA ARG A 84 16.54 5.59 -27.24
C ARG A 84 16.82 4.78 -25.97
N LYS A 85 17.78 3.87 -26.03
CA LYS A 85 18.27 3.14 -24.85
C LYS A 85 18.92 4.18 -23.93
N ARG A 86 18.12 4.75 -23.00
CA ARG A 86 18.70 5.59 -21.95
C ARG A 86 19.64 4.70 -21.14
N LYS A 87 20.84 5.20 -20.86
CA LYS A 87 21.79 4.55 -19.98
C LYS A 87 21.12 4.31 -18.62
N LYS A 88 21.06 3.07 -18.14
CA LYS A 88 20.41 2.74 -16.87
C LYS A 88 21.25 3.34 -15.75
N THR A 89 20.71 4.31 -15.01
CA THR A 89 21.37 4.94 -13.84
C THR A 89 21.53 3.94 -12.69
N TYR A 90 20.51 3.07 -12.52
CA TYR A 90 20.46 2.04 -11.47
C TYR A 90 20.77 0.67 -12.08
N ASP A 91 21.84 0.06 -11.60
CA ASP A 91 22.32 -1.26 -12.03
C ASP A 91 21.72 -2.40 -11.21
N LYS A 92 22.18 -3.64 -11.46
CA LYS A 92 21.71 -4.83 -10.76
C LYS A 92 22.07 -4.82 -9.27
N GLU A 93 23.19 -4.22 -8.88
CA GLU A 93 23.62 -4.15 -7.49
C GLU A 93 22.72 -3.22 -6.68
N VAL A 94 22.39 -2.05 -7.22
CA VAL A 94 21.40 -1.15 -6.60
C VAL A 94 20.04 -1.83 -6.47
N LEU A 95 19.61 -2.61 -7.47
CA LEU A 95 18.35 -3.34 -7.40
C LEU A 95 18.37 -4.41 -6.30
N ARG A 96 19.45 -5.18 -6.17
CA ARG A 96 19.58 -6.19 -5.10
C ARG A 96 19.56 -5.54 -3.72
N ALA A 97 20.34 -4.48 -3.50
CA ALA A 97 20.33 -3.72 -2.26
C ALA A 97 18.95 -3.15 -1.94
N LEU A 98 18.27 -2.59 -2.94
CA LEU A 98 16.90 -2.09 -2.79
C LEU A 98 15.90 -3.20 -2.43
N GLN A 99 16.03 -4.39 -3.02
CA GLN A 99 15.18 -5.54 -2.71
C GLN A 99 15.40 -6.00 -1.27
N THR A 100 16.64 -6.11 -0.81
CA THR A 100 16.97 -6.46 0.59
C THR A 100 16.35 -5.47 1.57
N VAL A 101 16.59 -4.18 1.38
CA VAL A 101 16.00 -3.13 2.24
C VAL A 101 14.48 -3.16 2.19
N TRP A 102 13.89 -3.35 1.01
CA TRP A 102 12.44 -3.40 0.83
C TRP A 102 11.79 -4.60 1.52
N LEU A 103 12.41 -5.79 1.48
CA LEU A 103 11.96 -6.97 2.21
C LEU A 103 12.04 -6.77 3.72
N ILE A 104 13.16 -6.22 4.22
CA ILE A 104 13.32 -5.88 5.64
C ILE A 104 12.30 -4.82 6.10
N CYS A 105 11.85 -3.94 5.20
CA CYS A 105 10.78 -2.98 5.48
C CYS A 105 9.37 -3.52 5.19
N ASP A 106 9.18 -4.84 5.06
CA ASP A 106 7.90 -5.50 4.83
C ASP A 106 7.15 -4.96 3.60
N GLY A 107 7.87 -4.78 2.50
CA GLY A 107 7.25 -4.51 1.20
C GLY A 107 6.56 -3.14 1.03
N ILE A 108 6.89 -2.13 1.84
CA ILE A 108 6.26 -0.81 1.79
C ILE A 108 6.41 -0.13 0.42
N CYS A 109 5.49 0.81 0.11
CA CYS A 109 5.54 1.56 -1.15
C CYS A 109 6.70 2.56 -1.20
N GLY A 110 7.08 2.96 -2.42
CA GLY A 110 8.18 3.91 -2.63
C GLY A 110 7.99 5.25 -1.92
N LYS A 111 6.74 5.74 -1.77
CA LYS A 111 6.46 6.98 -1.04
C LYS A 111 6.82 6.89 0.45
N ARG A 112 6.68 5.72 1.06
CA ARG A 112 7.08 5.47 2.46
C ARG A 112 8.55 5.15 2.58
N LEU A 113 9.12 4.39 1.63
CA LEU A 113 10.50 3.93 1.69
C LEU A 113 11.53 5.02 1.35
N ALA A 114 11.29 5.86 0.33
CA ALA A 114 12.26 6.86 -0.12
C ALA A 114 12.70 7.84 0.99
N PRO A 115 11.80 8.50 1.74
CA PRO A 115 12.21 9.40 2.82
C PRO A 115 12.87 8.66 3.99
N TYR A 116 12.55 7.38 4.18
CA TYR A 116 13.10 6.55 5.25
C TYR A 116 14.44 5.89 4.87
N MET A 117 14.80 5.84 3.58
CA MET A 117 15.94 5.11 3.04
C MET A 117 17.25 5.38 3.77
N ARG A 118 17.58 6.65 4.01
CA ARG A 118 18.83 7.04 4.68
C ARG A 118 18.94 6.46 6.09
N ARG A 119 17.84 6.43 6.81
CA ARG A 119 17.79 5.95 8.21
C ARG A 119 17.92 4.43 8.28
N ILE A 120 17.13 3.71 7.46
CA ILE A 120 17.13 2.25 7.47
C ILE A 120 18.44 1.68 6.93
N VAL A 121 19.01 2.22 5.84
CA VAL A 121 20.30 1.79 5.31
C VAL A 121 21.40 1.99 6.35
N GLY A 122 21.48 3.18 6.97
CA GLY A 122 22.49 3.43 8.02
C GLY A 122 22.29 2.56 9.26
N LYS A 123 21.06 2.13 9.58
CA LYS A 123 20.80 1.18 10.68
C LYS A 123 21.26 -0.23 10.31
N LEU A 124 20.95 -0.70 9.11
CA LEU A 124 21.34 -2.03 8.62
C LEU A 124 22.87 -2.16 8.47
N GLU A 125 23.54 -1.12 7.99
CA GLU A 125 25.01 -1.08 7.91
C GLU A 125 25.64 -1.21 9.31
N ARG A 126 25.15 -0.47 10.30
CA ARG A 126 25.64 -0.54 11.69
C ARG A 126 25.41 -1.89 12.36
N MET A 127 24.35 -2.60 11.95
CA MET A 127 24.03 -3.95 12.48
C MET A 127 24.68 -5.07 11.68
N GLY A 128 25.52 -4.75 10.67
CA GLY A 128 26.21 -5.76 9.85
C GLY A 128 25.28 -6.51 8.87
N GLU A 129 24.04 -6.04 8.67
CA GLU A 129 23.05 -6.69 7.81
C GLU A 129 23.12 -6.23 6.34
N LEU A 130 23.85 -5.16 6.08
CA LEU A 130 23.98 -4.59 4.74
C LEU A 130 25.38 -4.04 4.53
N HIS A 131 26.06 -4.53 3.49
CA HIS A 131 27.37 -4.04 3.07
C HIS A 131 27.26 -3.50 1.66
N LEU A 132 27.50 -2.20 1.47
CA LEU A 132 27.33 -1.52 0.20
C LEU A 132 28.61 -0.81 -0.22
N GLU A 133 28.98 -0.99 -1.49
CA GLU A 133 29.99 -0.14 -2.12
C GLU A 133 29.55 1.33 -2.10
N PRO A 134 30.48 2.29 -1.92
CA PRO A 134 30.15 3.73 -1.83
C PRO A 134 29.32 4.25 -3.00
N LYS A 135 29.57 3.75 -4.21
CA LYS A 135 28.84 4.12 -5.43
C LYS A 135 27.39 3.61 -5.41
N THR A 136 27.18 2.36 -5.03
CA THR A 136 25.86 1.72 -4.89
C THR A 136 25.07 2.37 -3.76
N ARG A 137 25.71 2.62 -2.63
CA ARG A 137 25.11 3.33 -1.49
C ARG A 137 24.60 4.72 -1.88
N ARG A 138 25.43 5.53 -2.56
CA ARG A 138 25.04 6.88 -3.01
C ARG A 138 23.81 6.83 -3.91
N LYS A 139 23.78 5.92 -4.89
CA LYS A 139 22.62 5.73 -5.78
C LYS A 139 21.37 5.30 -5.00
N LEU A 140 21.50 4.34 -4.07
CA LEU A 140 20.38 3.85 -3.27
C LEU A 140 19.77 4.96 -2.40
N LEU A 141 20.59 5.82 -1.80
CA LEU A 141 20.12 6.92 -0.95
C LEU A 141 19.44 8.07 -1.72
N THR A 142 19.64 8.14 -3.04
CA THR A 142 19.10 9.21 -3.89
C THR A 142 17.95 8.73 -4.79
N VAL A 143 17.55 7.46 -4.69
CA VAL A 143 16.49 6.90 -5.52
C VAL A 143 15.14 7.52 -5.18
N SER A 144 14.39 7.99 -6.20
CA SER A 144 13.07 8.57 -6.00
C SER A 144 12.00 7.50 -5.74
N ALA A 145 10.92 7.87 -5.03
CA ALA A 145 9.79 7.00 -4.73
C ALA A 145 9.21 6.31 -5.97
N ALA A 146 8.98 7.05 -7.05
CA ALA A 146 8.47 6.49 -8.30
C ALA A 146 9.46 5.53 -8.97
N THR A 147 10.76 5.74 -8.80
CA THR A 147 11.79 4.82 -9.32
C THR A 147 11.85 3.55 -8.49
N ILE A 148 11.75 3.65 -7.17
CA ILE A 148 11.62 2.49 -6.26
C ILE A 148 10.45 1.61 -6.72
N ASP A 149 9.26 2.19 -6.89
CA ASP A 149 8.06 1.45 -7.28
C ASP A 149 8.21 0.78 -8.65
N ARG A 150 8.82 1.46 -9.63
CA ARG A 150 9.10 0.87 -10.95
C ARG A 150 10.13 -0.26 -10.90
N MET A 151 11.20 -0.10 -10.12
CA MET A 151 12.24 -1.12 -10.00
C MET A 151 11.72 -2.38 -9.29
N LEU A 152 10.87 -2.21 -8.28
CA LEU A 152 10.30 -3.30 -7.49
C LEU A 152 9.03 -3.92 -8.10
N ALA A 153 8.44 -3.34 -9.14
CA ALA A 153 7.20 -3.84 -9.74
C ALA A 153 7.25 -5.34 -10.14
N PRO A 154 8.34 -5.86 -10.76
CA PRO A 154 8.44 -7.29 -11.04
C PRO A 154 8.51 -8.16 -9.79
N THR A 155 9.21 -7.69 -8.75
CA THR A 155 9.34 -8.39 -7.46
C THR A 155 8.00 -8.44 -6.75
N ARG A 156 7.26 -7.32 -6.67
CA ARG A 156 5.92 -7.27 -6.06
C ARG A 156 4.93 -8.23 -6.69
N LYS A 157 4.97 -8.43 -8.01
CA LYS A 157 4.08 -9.38 -8.69
C LYS A 157 4.25 -10.82 -8.20
N ARG A 158 5.44 -11.19 -7.72
CA ARG A 158 5.71 -12.54 -7.17
C ARG A 158 5.16 -12.74 -5.76
N TYR A 159 4.98 -11.65 -5.00
CA TYR A 159 4.58 -11.66 -3.58
C TYR A 159 3.16 -11.12 -3.35
N GLN A 160 2.26 -11.15 -4.36
CA GLN A 160 0.88 -10.68 -4.18
C GLN A 160 0.07 -11.66 -3.32
N LEU A 161 -0.29 -11.20 -2.11
CA LEU A 161 -1.29 -11.84 -1.25
C LEU A 161 -2.69 -11.36 -1.63
N ARG A 162 -3.65 -12.28 -1.75
CA ARG A 162 -5.08 -11.97 -1.97
C ARG A 162 -5.82 -12.03 -0.63
N ALA A 163 -6.50 -10.94 -0.26
CA ALA A 163 -7.30 -10.85 0.97
C ALA A 163 -8.81 -10.97 0.68
N ARG A 164 -9.56 -11.56 1.63
CA ARG A 164 -11.04 -11.53 1.69
C ARG A 164 -11.48 -10.84 2.98
N SER A 165 -12.58 -10.05 2.92
CA SER A 165 -13.15 -9.31 4.05
C SER A 165 -14.57 -9.77 4.34
N GLN A 166 -14.92 -9.96 5.64
CA GLN A 166 -16.30 -10.12 6.12
C GLN A 166 -16.41 -9.53 7.53
N THR A 167 -17.33 -8.57 7.78
CA THR A 167 -17.70 -8.08 9.12
C THR A 167 -19.14 -7.58 9.17
N LYS A 168 -19.86 -7.85 10.30
CA LYS A 168 -21.21 -7.33 10.63
C LYS A 168 -21.19 -6.67 12.03
N PRO A 169 -21.96 -5.59 12.31
CA PRO A 169 -21.90 -4.84 13.58
C PRO A 169 -22.94 -5.28 14.62
N GLY A 170 -22.62 -5.09 15.92
CA GLY A 170 -23.44 -5.38 17.10
C GLY A 170 -24.17 -4.17 17.70
N THR A 171 -25.12 -4.42 18.61
CA THR A 171 -26.00 -3.41 19.27
C THR A 171 -26.12 -3.69 20.75
N LEU A 172 -25.72 -2.74 21.65
CA LEU A 172 -26.29 -2.46 22.98
C LEU A 172 -25.48 -1.41 23.78
N LEU A 173 -26.14 -0.64 24.67
CA LEU A 173 -25.60 0.33 25.66
C LEU A 173 -25.03 1.68 25.13
N LYS A 174 -25.86 2.45 24.39
CA LYS A 174 -25.41 3.62 23.60
C LYS A 174 -25.59 5.00 24.23
N HIS A 175 -26.14 5.13 25.42
CA HIS A 175 -26.62 6.43 25.89
C HIS A 175 -25.76 7.13 26.95
N GLN A 176 -24.74 6.50 27.52
CA GLN A 176 -23.95 7.05 28.61
C GLN A 176 -22.52 7.51 28.19
N ILE A 177 -22.00 7.05 27.07
CA ILE A 177 -20.65 7.38 26.60
C ILE A 177 -20.75 8.47 25.53
N PRO A 178 -20.03 9.61 25.66
CA PRO A 178 -20.03 10.68 24.66
C PRO A 178 -19.59 10.19 23.29
N ILE A 179 -20.28 10.67 22.25
CA ILE A 179 -19.88 10.43 20.88
C ILE A 179 -18.81 11.43 20.50
N ARG A 180 -17.67 10.98 20.01
CA ARG A 180 -16.63 11.82 19.46
C ARG A 180 -16.60 11.72 17.95
N THR A 181 -16.29 12.83 17.27
CA THR A 181 -16.16 12.86 15.81
C THR A 181 -14.69 13.01 15.44
N PHE A 182 -14.31 12.60 14.24
CA PHE A 182 -12.95 12.79 13.70
C PHE A 182 -12.47 14.26 13.78
N ALA A 183 -13.41 15.23 13.82
CA ALA A 183 -13.10 16.64 13.94
C ALA A 183 -12.82 17.09 15.40
N ASP A 184 -13.20 16.28 16.38
CA ASP A 184 -13.11 16.63 17.80
C ASP A 184 -11.83 16.09 18.47
N TRP A 185 -11.04 15.30 17.71
CA TRP A 185 -9.75 14.78 18.18
C TRP A 185 -8.66 15.80 17.98
N ASP A 186 -8.00 16.15 19.07
CA ASP A 186 -6.75 16.89 19.01
C ASP A 186 -5.61 15.93 18.60
N ASP A 187 -5.43 15.78 17.29
CA ASP A 187 -4.37 14.95 16.68
C ASP A 187 -2.95 15.42 17.03
N VAL A 188 -2.82 16.50 17.80
CA VAL A 188 -1.55 17.18 18.08
C VAL A 188 -0.85 16.55 19.29
N HIS A 189 -1.63 16.03 20.26
CA HIS A 189 -1.09 15.51 21.52
C HIS A 189 -1.02 13.98 21.55
N PRO A 190 0.13 13.37 21.93
CA PRO A 190 0.21 11.93 22.22
C PRO A 190 -0.62 11.57 23.44
N GLY A 191 -1.23 10.37 23.41
CA GLY A 191 -1.98 9.84 24.56
C GLY A 191 -3.46 9.57 24.27
N PHE A 192 -3.95 9.90 23.07
CA PHE A 192 -5.30 9.55 22.66
C PHE A 192 -5.29 8.28 21.80
N LEU A 193 -5.88 7.20 22.31
CA LEU A 193 -5.88 5.89 21.69
C LEU A 193 -7.20 5.59 21.01
N GLU A 194 -7.15 5.10 19.78
CA GLU A 194 -8.23 4.30 19.19
C GLU A 194 -7.97 2.83 19.49
N ILE A 195 -9.01 2.10 19.96
CA ILE A 195 -8.93 0.67 20.26
C ILE A 195 -9.96 -0.11 19.45
N ASP A 196 -9.59 -1.34 19.03
CA ASP A 196 -10.45 -2.24 18.27
C ASP A 196 -10.05 -3.71 18.48
N LEU A 197 -10.96 -4.64 18.15
CA LEU A 197 -10.73 -6.08 18.22
C LEU A 197 -10.72 -6.73 16.85
N VAL A 198 -9.68 -7.49 16.57
CA VAL A 198 -9.54 -8.29 15.35
C VAL A 198 -9.82 -9.76 15.67
N SER A 199 -10.92 -10.33 15.15
CA SER A 199 -11.32 -11.72 15.37
C SER A 199 -10.40 -12.71 14.64
N HIS A 200 -10.10 -13.86 15.25
CA HIS A 200 -9.38 -14.97 14.61
C HIS A 200 -10.29 -16.20 14.47
N GLU A 201 -11.42 -16.03 13.79
CA GLU A 201 -12.48 -17.03 13.63
C GLU A 201 -12.24 -18.06 12.51
N GLY A 202 -11.31 -17.76 11.58
CA GLY A 202 -10.99 -18.66 10.45
C GLY A 202 -12.14 -18.94 9.49
N GLY A 203 -13.16 -18.05 9.46
CA GLY A 203 -14.38 -18.22 8.65
C GLY A 203 -15.47 -19.06 9.32
N ASN A 204 -15.28 -19.49 10.58
CA ASN A 204 -16.28 -20.19 11.38
C ASN A 204 -16.43 -19.51 12.75
N ALA A 205 -17.56 -18.84 12.97
CA ALA A 205 -17.83 -18.09 14.19
C ALA A 205 -18.38 -18.95 15.36
N ARG A 206 -18.41 -20.28 15.24
CA ARG A 206 -18.88 -21.17 16.31
C ARG A 206 -17.80 -21.41 17.35
N GLY A 207 -18.18 -21.48 18.63
CA GLY A 207 -17.27 -21.70 19.74
C GLY A 207 -16.37 -20.52 20.06
N ASP A 208 -15.46 -20.69 21.01
CA ASP A 208 -14.48 -19.69 21.42
C ASP A 208 -13.31 -19.64 20.43
N TYR A 209 -12.78 -18.47 20.22
CA TYR A 209 -11.56 -18.21 19.45
C TYR A 209 -10.92 -16.91 19.92
N ALA A 210 -9.62 -16.80 19.66
CA ALA A 210 -8.84 -15.64 20.08
C ALA A 210 -9.21 -14.37 19.30
N TYR A 211 -8.99 -13.25 19.94
CA TYR A 211 -9.04 -11.92 19.34
C TYR A 211 -7.70 -11.22 19.57
N THR A 212 -7.40 -10.26 18.73
CA THR A 212 -6.32 -9.30 18.99
C THR A 212 -6.91 -7.96 19.35
N LEU A 213 -6.61 -7.47 20.54
CA LEU A 213 -6.79 -6.07 20.88
C LEU A 213 -5.70 -5.26 20.18
N ASP A 214 -6.10 -4.29 19.39
CA ASP A 214 -5.23 -3.28 18.76
C ASP A 214 -5.51 -1.94 19.43
N ALA A 215 -4.48 -1.33 19.99
CA ALA A 215 -4.53 0.01 20.57
C ALA A 215 -3.53 0.90 19.85
N THR A 216 -4.02 1.96 19.21
CA THR A 216 -3.19 2.85 18.38
C THR A 216 -3.35 4.30 18.79
N ASP A 217 -2.23 4.97 19.15
CA ASP A 217 -2.21 6.40 19.43
C ASP A 217 -2.40 7.21 18.12
N VAL A 218 -3.38 8.10 18.15
CA VAL A 218 -3.78 8.89 16.97
C VAL A 218 -2.68 9.86 16.55
N CYS A 219 -1.99 10.50 17.50
CA CYS A 219 -0.96 11.49 17.22
C CYS A 219 0.31 10.88 16.61
N THR A 220 0.86 9.84 17.21
CA THR A 220 2.16 9.27 16.81
C THR A 220 2.02 8.06 15.89
N GLY A 221 0.86 7.38 15.93
CA GLY A 221 0.65 6.07 15.31
C GLY A 221 1.36 4.94 16.05
N TRP A 222 1.78 5.17 17.32
CA TRP A 222 2.30 4.12 18.19
C TRP A 222 1.21 3.08 18.42
N THR A 223 1.55 1.82 18.22
CA THR A 223 0.57 0.72 18.22
C THR A 223 1.04 -0.39 19.14
N GLU A 224 0.16 -0.80 20.05
CA GLU A 224 0.36 -1.98 20.91
C GLU A 224 -0.75 -2.99 20.60
N THR A 225 -0.37 -4.25 20.52
CA THR A 225 -1.29 -5.36 20.25
C THR A 225 -1.17 -6.41 21.34
N GLU A 226 -2.32 -7.01 21.71
CA GLU A 226 -2.39 -8.11 22.69
C GLU A 226 -3.40 -9.15 22.22
N ALA A 227 -3.03 -10.42 22.22
CA ALA A 227 -3.97 -11.50 21.94
C ALA A 227 -4.76 -11.85 23.21
N VAL A 228 -6.07 -11.88 23.10
CA VAL A 228 -6.99 -12.22 24.18
C VAL A 228 -7.78 -13.48 23.84
N LYS A 229 -8.12 -14.27 24.86
CA LYS A 229 -8.75 -15.60 24.72
C LYS A 229 -10.08 -15.53 23.95
N ASN A 230 -10.90 -14.55 24.24
CA ASN A 230 -12.15 -14.27 23.55
C ASN A 230 -12.52 -12.78 23.75
N ARG A 231 -13.67 -12.36 23.20
CA ARG A 231 -14.17 -10.97 23.29
C ARG A 231 -14.93 -10.64 24.58
N SER A 232 -14.79 -11.44 25.64
CA SER A 232 -15.45 -11.09 26.90
C SER A 232 -14.79 -9.84 27.51
N GLN A 233 -15.60 -9.04 28.18
CA GLN A 233 -15.17 -7.78 28.81
C GLN A 233 -13.93 -7.96 29.71
N HIS A 234 -13.91 -9.07 30.48
CA HIS A 234 -12.80 -9.40 31.37
C HIS A 234 -11.47 -9.58 30.62
N PHE A 235 -11.45 -10.41 29.56
CA PHE A 235 -10.21 -10.67 28.79
C PHE A 235 -9.78 -9.45 27.98
N VAL A 236 -10.73 -8.70 27.42
CA VAL A 236 -10.43 -7.48 26.67
C VAL A 236 -9.84 -6.41 27.59
N PHE A 237 -10.41 -6.24 28.78
CA PHE A 237 -9.91 -5.30 29.77
C PHE A 237 -8.51 -5.70 30.27
N ALA A 238 -8.29 -6.97 30.63
CA ALA A 238 -6.97 -7.47 31.01
C ALA A 238 -5.92 -7.27 29.89
N GLY A 239 -6.30 -7.48 28.64
CA GLY A 239 -5.45 -7.20 27.48
C GLY A 239 -5.10 -5.72 27.34
N LEU A 240 -6.06 -4.83 27.61
CA LEU A 240 -5.83 -3.39 27.60
C LEU A 240 -4.89 -2.95 28.74
N GLU A 241 -5.11 -3.46 29.96
CA GLU A 241 -4.22 -3.21 31.11
C GLU A 241 -2.78 -3.67 30.83
N ALA A 242 -2.61 -4.80 30.14
CA ALA A 242 -1.29 -5.30 29.73
C ALA A 242 -0.65 -4.42 28.64
N ALA A 243 -1.45 -3.83 27.73
CA ALA A 243 -0.96 -3.01 26.63
C ALA A 243 -0.58 -1.57 27.05
N MET A 244 -1.36 -0.95 27.93
CA MET A 244 -1.21 0.47 28.31
C MET A 244 0.18 0.84 28.82
N PRO A 245 0.85 0.08 29.69
CA PRO A 245 2.18 0.44 30.20
C PRO A 245 3.28 0.44 29.14
N ARG A 246 3.01 -0.11 27.96
CA ARG A 246 3.97 -0.18 26.84
C ARG A 246 3.99 1.08 25.98
N PHE A 247 3.02 2.00 26.18
CA PHE A 247 3.06 3.32 25.55
C PHE A 247 4.10 4.21 26.19
N PRO A 248 4.89 4.96 25.42
CA PRO A 248 5.94 5.83 25.96
C PRO A 248 5.43 7.19 26.45
N PHE A 249 4.15 7.31 26.76
CA PHE A 249 3.48 8.53 27.22
C PHE A 249 2.22 8.16 28.01
N ALA A 250 1.73 9.10 28.82
CA ALA A 250 0.48 8.94 29.56
C ALA A 250 -0.72 8.80 28.63
N ILE A 251 -1.65 7.93 28.96
CA ILE A 251 -2.91 7.78 28.23
C ILE A 251 -3.89 8.86 28.71
N LEU A 252 -4.32 9.71 27.80
CA LEU A 252 -5.23 10.84 28.07
C LEU A 252 -6.66 10.54 27.66
N GLY A 253 -6.84 9.67 26.67
CA GLY A 253 -8.15 9.31 26.17
C GLY A 253 -8.15 7.99 25.42
N ILE A 254 -9.29 7.31 25.45
CA ILE A 254 -9.56 6.06 24.74
C ILE A 254 -10.84 6.24 23.94
N ASP A 255 -10.79 5.95 22.65
CA ASP A 255 -11.94 5.86 21.78
C ASP A 255 -12.10 4.42 21.27
N SER A 256 -13.32 3.91 21.33
CA SER A 256 -13.64 2.56 20.87
C SER A 256 -14.78 2.57 19.87
N ASP A 257 -15.00 1.45 19.22
CA ASP A 257 -16.26 1.23 18.51
C ASP A 257 -17.42 1.05 19.49
N ASN A 258 -18.63 0.76 18.96
CA ASN A 258 -19.82 0.56 19.80
C ASN A 258 -20.00 -0.92 20.24
N GLY A 259 -18.95 -1.72 20.27
CA GLY A 259 -18.96 -3.10 20.70
C GLY A 259 -19.24 -3.23 22.21
N GLY A 260 -20.04 -4.22 22.61
CA GLY A 260 -20.36 -4.45 24.05
C GLY A 260 -19.14 -4.87 24.86
N GLU A 261 -18.09 -5.35 24.21
CA GLU A 261 -16.80 -5.68 24.79
C GLU A 261 -16.06 -4.48 25.35
N PHE A 262 -16.25 -3.29 24.74
CA PHE A 262 -15.66 -2.02 25.20
C PHE A 262 -16.65 -1.17 25.97
N ILE A 263 -17.94 -1.20 25.57
CA ILE A 263 -19.00 -0.43 26.23
C ILE A 263 -19.47 -1.18 27.47
N ASN A 264 -18.70 -1.12 28.55
CA ASN A 264 -18.97 -1.80 29.80
C ASN A 264 -18.55 -0.97 31.03
N HIS A 265 -19.09 -1.32 32.20
CA HIS A 265 -18.83 -0.61 33.42
C HIS A 265 -17.38 -0.70 33.91
N HIS A 266 -16.67 -1.81 33.61
CA HIS A 266 -15.27 -1.98 34.02
C HIS A 266 -14.37 -0.94 33.36
N LEU A 267 -14.43 -0.84 32.03
CA LEU A 267 -13.62 0.12 31.29
C LEU A 267 -14.04 1.57 31.60
N PHE A 268 -15.35 1.82 31.72
CA PHE A 268 -15.84 3.15 32.06
C PHE A 268 -15.35 3.61 33.44
N ASN A 269 -15.47 2.77 34.47
CA ASN A 269 -15.01 3.09 35.82
C ASN A 269 -13.50 3.27 35.85
N TYR A 270 -12.74 2.37 35.22
CA TYR A 270 -11.30 2.48 35.14
C TYR A 270 -10.86 3.81 34.50
N CYS A 271 -11.47 4.21 33.40
CA CYS A 271 -11.16 5.48 32.75
C CYS A 271 -11.51 6.68 33.66
N SER A 272 -12.65 6.61 34.33
CA SER A 272 -13.08 7.65 35.27
C SER A 272 -12.12 7.80 36.48
N GLU A 273 -11.72 6.69 37.09
CA GLU A 273 -10.80 6.66 38.23
C GLU A 273 -9.39 7.14 37.86
N ASN A 274 -8.94 6.86 36.62
CA ASN A 274 -7.63 7.25 36.13
C ASN A 274 -7.63 8.57 35.36
N HIS A 275 -8.73 9.31 35.34
CA HIS A 275 -8.89 10.58 34.60
C HIS A 275 -8.64 10.45 33.10
N ILE A 276 -8.95 9.30 32.51
CA ILE A 276 -8.85 9.02 31.08
C ILE A 276 -10.19 9.37 30.43
N THR A 277 -10.18 10.21 29.41
CA THR A 277 -11.38 10.53 28.63
C THR A 277 -11.82 9.32 27.83
N PHE A 278 -12.99 8.75 28.16
CA PHE A 278 -13.53 7.63 27.39
C PHE A 278 -14.62 8.10 26.44
N THR A 279 -14.45 7.78 25.14
CA THR A 279 -15.37 8.15 24.07
C THR A 279 -15.68 6.96 23.19
N ARG A 280 -16.69 7.11 22.35
CA ARG A 280 -17.05 6.10 21.34
C ARG A 280 -17.28 6.73 19.96
N SER A 281 -17.00 5.98 18.92
CA SER A 281 -17.23 6.38 17.54
C SER A 281 -18.73 6.46 17.21
N ARG A 282 -19.07 7.24 16.19
CA ARG A 282 -20.44 7.32 15.68
C ARG A 282 -20.81 6.03 14.95
N ARG A 283 -22.05 5.60 15.16
CA ARG A 283 -22.59 4.43 14.47
C ARG A 283 -22.59 4.64 12.95
N TYR A 284 -22.09 3.66 12.20
CA TYR A 284 -21.99 3.67 10.74
C TYR A 284 -21.06 4.75 10.13
N ARG A 285 -20.20 5.36 10.90
CA ARG A 285 -19.21 6.32 10.42
C ARG A 285 -17.80 5.72 10.44
N LYS A 286 -17.45 5.01 9.36
CA LYS A 286 -16.14 4.33 9.19
C LYS A 286 -14.90 5.22 9.30
N ASN A 287 -15.07 6.53 9.34
CA ASN A 287 -13.91 7.43 9.44
C ASN A 287 -13.54 7.75 10.90
N ASP A 288 -14.37 7.42 11.87
CA ASP A 288 -14.17 7.81 13.26
C ASP A 288 -13.11 6.95 13.96
N ASN A 289 -12.87 5.68 13.51
CA ASN A 289 -11.82 4.76 14.01
C ASN A 289 -10.79 4.42 12.91
N CYS A 290 -10.47 5.38 12.06
CA CYS A 290 -9.68 5.10 10.86
C CYS A 290 -8.20 4.78 11.15
N TYR A 291 -7.66 5.18 12.26
CA TYR A 291 -6.25 4.92 12.61
C TYR A 291 -6.06 3.47 13.03
N VAL A 292 -6.90 2.97 13.95
CA VAL A 292 -6.84 1.57 14.38
C VAL A 292 -7.32 0.61 13.30
N GLU A 293 -8.39 0.92 12.54
CA GLU A 293 -8.84 0.09 11.40
C GLU A 293 -7.71 -0.14 10.38
N GLN A 294 -6.91 0.91 10.13
CA GLN A 294 -5.76 0.80 9.24
C GLN A 294 -4.68 -0.13 9.80
N LYS A 295 -4.51 -0.16 11.12
CA LYS A 295 -3.56 -1.02 11.83
C LYS A 295 -4.04 -2.47 11.89
N ASN A 296 -5.33 -2.70 12.08
CA ASN A 296 -5.94 -4.04 12.02
C ASN A 296 -5.50 -4.81 10.77
N TYR A 297 -5.46 -4.14 9.62
CA TYR A 297 -4.95 -4.76 8.40
C TYR A 297 -3.42 -4.76 8.33
N SER A 298 -2.78 -3.60 8.54
CA SER A 298 -1.36 -3.41 8.25
C SER A 298 -0.42 -4.01 9.29
N VAL A 299 -0.91 -4.28 10.49
CA VAL A 299 -0.16 -4.90 11.59
C VAL A 299 -0.70 -6.31 11.83
N VAL A 300 -1.96 -6.45 12.27
CA VAL A 300 -2.51 -7.73 12.71
C VAL A 300 -2.71 -8.69 11.54
N ARG A 301 -3.54 -8.35 10.55
CA ARG A 301 -3.88 -9.28 9.45
C ARG A 301 -2.69 -9.63 8.57
N ARG A 302 -1.75 -8.73 8.40
CA ARG A 302 -0.51 -9.03 7.67
C ARG A 302 0.41 -9.98 8.41
N ALA A 303 0.43 -9.93 9.74
CA ALA A 303 1.28 -10.79 10.56
C ALA A 303 0.65 -12.16 10.80
N VAL A 304 -0.65 -12.21 11.11
CA VAL A 304 -1.35 -13.42 11.57
C VAL A 304 -2.21 -14.06 10.47
N GLY A 305 -2.68 -13.27 9.51
CA GLY A 305 -3.59 -13.75 8.46
C GLY A 305 -5.04 -13.84 8.93
N TYR A 306 -5.76 -14.82 8.38
CA TYR A 306 -7.20 -15.03 8.59
C TYR A 306 -7.51 -16.43 9.14
N GLY A 307 -6.51 -17.11 9.67
CA GLY A 307 -6.66 -18.44 10.28
C GLY A 307 -7.50 -18.39 11.56
N ARG A 308 -7.99 -19.57 11.97
CA ARG A 308 -8.65 -19.75 13.26
C ARG A 308 -7.60 -20.03 14.34
N HIS A 309 -7.66 -19.26 15.41
CA HIS A 309 -6.82 -19.45 16.58
C HIS A 309 -7.72 -19.60 17.82
N ASP A 310 -7.71 -20.79 18.44
CA ASP A 310 -8.63 -21.14 19.53
C ASP A 310 -7.98 -22.05 20.61
N THR A 311 -6.66 -22.32 20.51
CA THR A 311 -5.93 -23.08 21.52
C THR A 311 -5.08 -22.18 22.42
N PRO A 312 -4.76 -22.61 23.65
CA PRO A 312 -3.86 -21.89 24.55
C PRO A 312 -2.46 -21.68 23.97
N GLU A 313 -1.95 -22.67 23.23
CA GLU A 313 -0.64 -22.62 22.57
C GLU A 313 -0.61 -21.56 21.47
N GLU A 314 -1.66 -21.50 20.64
CA GLU A 314 -1.80 -20.47 19.62
C GLU A 314 -1.88 -19.07 20.26
N LEU A 315 -2.61 -18.93 21.38
CA LEU A 315 -2.70 -17.67 22.13
C LEU A 315 -1.33 -17.22 22.66
N ARG A 316 -0.54 -18.17 23.19
CA ARG A 316 0.84 -17.93 23.64
C ARG A 316 1.73 -17.44 22.48
N VAL A 317 1.73 -18.17 21.37
CA VAL A 317 2.55 -17.81 20.20
C VAL A 317 2.11 -16.45 19.59
N LEU A 318 0.81 -16.16 19.59
CA LEU A 318 0.30 -14.84 19.17
C LEU A 318 0.88 -13.72 20.04
N ASN A 319 0.92 -13.87 21.36
CA ASN A 319 1.47 -12.85 22.25
C ASN A 319 2.99 -12.72 22.13
N GLU A 320 3.72 -13.81 21.92
CA GLU A 320 5.15 -13.79 21.62
C GLU A 320 5.41 -13.06 20.28
N LEU A 321 4.60 -13.33 19.27
CA LEU A 321 4.65 -12.64 17.98
C LEU A 321 4.41 -11.12 18.15
N TYR A 322 3.41 -10.73 18.94
CA TYR A 322 3.11 -9.32 19.18
C TYR A 322 4.20 -8.62 20.00
N ALA A 323 4.86 -9.31 20.91
CA ALA A 323 6.01 -8.77 21.64
C ALA A 323 7.17 -8.37 20.71
N VAL A 324 7.40 -9.12 19.63
CA VAL A 324 8.40 -8.80 18.62
C VAL A 324 7.86 -7.80 17.60
N LEU A 325 6.62 -8.00 17.14
CA LEU A 325 5.97 -7.19 16.11
C LEU A 325 5.80 -5.72 16.54
N ARG A 326 5.48 -5.45 17.82
CA ARG A 326 5.38 -4.09 18.36
C ARG A 326 6.68 -3.30 18.20
N LEU A 327 7.82 -3.94 18.47
CA LEU A 327 9.14 -3.32 18.30
C LEU A 327 9.40 -3.01 16.82
N TYR A 328 9.10 -3.95 15.94
CA TYR A 328 9.25 -3.73 14.52
C TYR A 328 8.32 -2.64 13.99
N THR A 329 7.04 -2.68 14.36
CA THR A 329 6.03 -1.71 13.92
C THR A 329 6.36 -0.30 14.39
N ASN A 330 6.64 -0.13 15.67
CA ASN A 330 6.83 1.20 16.25
C ASN A 330 8.17 1.83 15.87
N TYR A 331 9.23 1.03 15.74
CA TYR A 331 10.57 1.57 15.49
C TYR A 331 10.97 1.59 14.00
N PHE A 332 10.40 0.69 13.16
CA PHE A 332 10.90 0.49 11.79
C PHE A 332 9.85 0.58 10.69
N GLN A 333 8.55 0.68 11.01
CA GLN A 333 7.49 0.84 10.01
C GLN A 333 7.06 2.31 9.84
N PRO A 334 7.56 3.01 8.80
CA PRO A 334 7.14 4.38 8.54
C PRO A 334 5.70 4.44 8.01
N SER A 335 4.91 5.36 8.52
CA SER A 335 3.55 5.67 8.08
C SER A 335 3.43 7.13 7.65
N MET A 336 2.44 7.44 6.83
CA MET A 336 2.10 8.80 6.44
C MET A 336 0.76 9.16 7.09
N LYS A 337 0.67 10.36 7.69
CA LYS A 337 -0.56 10.92 8.22
C LYS A 337 -1.21 11.84 7.18
N LEU A 338 -2.54 11.85 7.16
CA LEU A 338 -3.31 12.78 6.35
C LEU A 338 -3.20 14.17 6.99
N VAL A 339 -2.69 15.14 6.23
CA VAL A 339 -2.54 16.53 6.69
C VAL A 339 -3.72 17.37 6.24
N GLU A 340 -4.18 17.14 4.99
CA GLU A 340 -5.24 17.94 4.39
C GLU A 340 -6.12 17.09 3.47
N LYS A 341 -7.42 17.34 3.51
CA LYS A 341 -8.41 16.72 2.65
C LYS A 341 -9.30 17.78 2.05
N THR A 342 -9.08 18.13 0.79
CA THR A 342 -9.90 19.06 0.04
C THR A 342 -10.83 18.34 -0.91
N ARG A 343 -12.05 18.84 -1.05
CA ARG A 343 -13.05 18.31 -1.99
C ARG A 343 -13.42 19.37 -3.02
N ASN A 344 -13.28 19.02 -4.30
CA ASN A 344 -13.71 19.86 -5.40
C ASN A 344 -14.68 19.07 -6.29
N GLY A 345 -15.98 19.30 -6.08
CA GLY A 345 -17.06 18.52 -6.69
C GLY A 345 -16.99 17.04 -6.28
N SER A 346 -16.90 16.14 -7.24
CA SER A 346 -16.76 14.69 -7.02
C SER A 346 -15.33 14.24 -6.68
N LYS A 347 -14.32 15.09 -6.93
CA LYS A 347 -12.90 14.75 -6.71
C LYS A 347 -12.47 15.12 -5.29
N VAL A 348 -11.84 14.15 -4.61
CA VAL A 348 -11.21 14.35 -3.30
C VAL A 348 -9.69 14.35 -3.48
N HIS A 349 -9.04 15.42 -3.04
CA HIS A 349 -7.60 15.55 -2.97
C HIS A 349 -7.16 15.35 -1.52
N LYS A 350 -6.15 14.47 -1.31
CA LYS A 350 -5.59 14.18 0.01
C LYS A 350 -4.09 14.47 0.00
N THR A 351 -3.65 15.31 0.91
CA THR A 351 -2.24 15.62 1.13
C THR A 351 -1.76 14.89 2.39
N TYR A 352 -0.63 14.23 2.29
CA TYR A 352 -0.03 13.46 3.38
C TYR A 352 1.31 14.06 3.78
N ASP A 353 1.68 13.88 5.03
CA ASP A 353 2.99 14.26 5.54
C ASP A 353 4.11 13.35 4.98
N GLN A 354 5.35 13.71 5.29
CA GLN A 354 6.49 12.84 5.02
C GLN A 354 6.46 11.62 5.93
N ALA A 355 6.64 10.42 5.36
CA ALA A 355 6.58 9.17 6.11
C ALA A 355 7.61 9.13 7.25
N LYS A 356 7.12 8.88 8.47
CA LYS A 356 7.90 8.73 9.70
C LYS A 356 7.44 7.48 10.45
N THR A 357 8.35 6.83 11.19
CA THR A 357 7.95 5.77 12.13
C THR A 357 7.28 6.39 13.37
N PRO A 358 6.42 5.64 14.09
CA PRO A 358 5.90 6.09 15.39
C PRO A 358 7.01 6.58 16.34
N TYR A 359 8.09 5.82 16.47
CA TYR A 359 9.28 6.23 17.20
C TYR A 359 9.78 7.62 16.81
N HIS A 360 9.91 7.92 15.52
CA HIS A 360 10.37 9.25 15.09
C HIS A 360 9.37 10.35 15.38
N ARG A 361 8.06 10.07 15.39
CA ARG A 361 7.03 11.03 15.79
C ARG A 361 7.14 11.33 17.27
N VAL A 362 7.24 10.31 18.12
CA VAL A 362 7.49 10.44 19.57
C VAL A 362 8.76 11.26 19.83
N MET A 363 9.86 10.95 19.14
CA MET A 363 11.13 11.66 19.32
C MET A 363 11.07 13.14 18.92
N THR A 364 10.17 13.52 18.00
CA THR A 364 10.01 14.91 17.54
C THR A 364 8.90 15.67 18.28
N SER A 365 8.05 15.00 19.05
CA SER A 365 7.01 15.66 19.84
C SER A 365 7.65 16.49 20.98
N PRO A 366 7.25 17.74 21.21
CA PRO A 366 7.73 18.56 22.31
C PRO A 366 7.26 18.06 23.68
N GLU A 367 6.14 17.36 23.75
CA GLU A 367 5.45 16.95 24.98
C GLU A 367 6.06 15.73 25.64
N ILE A 368 6.82 14.94 24.89
CA ILE A 368 7.44 13.74 25.46
C ILE A 368 8.68 14.11 26.27
N PRO A 369 8.77 13.66 27.53
CA PRO A 369 9.88 13.95 28.42
C PRO A 369 11.23 13.51 27.83
N ARG A 370 12.29 14.26 28.19
CA ARG A 370 13.66 13.95 27.72
C ARG A 370 14.14 12.57 28.20
N GLU A 371 13.70 12.15 29.40
CA GLU A 371 14.02 10.84 29.96
C GLU A 371 13.45 9.71 29.10
N THR A 372 12.14 9.78 28.80
CA THR A 372 11.49 8.83 27.91
C THR A 372 12.18 8.76 26.54
N LYS A 373 12.52 9.91 25.96
CA LYS A 373 13.28 9.95 24.70
C LYS A 373 14.66 9.32 24.81
N ARG A 374 15.34 9.45 25.97
CA ARG A 374 16.63 8.81 26.22
C ARG A 374 16.49 7.30 26.25
N GLU A 375 15.49 6.80 26.95
CA GLU A 375 15.20 5.37 27.03
C GLU A 375 14.84 4.78 25.67
N LEU A 376 13.96 5.41 24.92
CA LEU A 376 13.59 4.98 23.56
C LEU A 376 14.81 4.96 22.62
N ARG A 377 15.76 5.88 22.77
CA ARG A 377 17.01 5.85 22.01
C ARG A 377 17.89 4.64 22.36
N ARG A 378 17.96 4.27 23.65
CA ARG A 378 18.69 3.07 24.10
C ARG A 378 18.07 1.83 23.48
N ILE A 379 16.76 1.66 23.57
CA ILE A 379 16.04 0.56 22.94
C ILE A 379 16.31 0.56 21.42
N TYR A 380 16.09 1.68 20.73
CA TYR A 380 16.34 1.77 19.29
C TYR A 380 17.78 1.40 18.92
N ALA A 381 18.78 1.75 19.75
CA ALA A 381 20.18 1.44 19.48
C ALA A 381 20.43 -0.07 19.42
N THR A 382 19.79 -0.87 20.28
CA THR A 382 19.96 -2.33 20.35
C THR A 382 19.15 -3.10 19.29
N LEU A 383 18.05 -2.54 18.79
CA LEU A 383 17.16 -3.24 17.87
C LEU A 383 17.81 -3.42 16.48
N ASN A 384 17.71 -4.64 15.96
CA ASN A 384 18.10 -5.00 14.59
C ASN A 384 16.84 -5.31 13.76
N PRO A 385 16.45 -4.46 12.77
CA PRO A 385 15.23 -4.66 12.01
C PRO A 385 15.22 -5.95 11.17
N ALA A 386 16.36 -6.41 10.67
CA ALA A 386 16.45 -7.65 9.92
C ALA A 386 16.29 -8.88 10.84
N LYS A 387 16.85 -8.82 12.07
CA LYS A 387 16.61 -9.86 13.08
C LYS A 387 15.13 -9.91 13.48
N LEU A 388 14.51 -8.77 13.75
CA LEU A 388 13.09 -8.73 14.11
C LEU A 388 12.21 -9.37 13.03
N ILE A 389 12.46 -9.11 11.75
CA ILE A 389 11.73 -9.76 10.64
C ILE A 389 11.95 -11.27 10.62
N ARG A 390 13.17 -11.73 10.87
CA ARG A 390 13.45 -13.18 10.96
C ARG A 390 12.73 -13.84 12.15
N ASP A 391 12.71 -13.17 13.30
CA ASP A 391 12.04 -13.67 14.50
C ASP A 391 10.51 -13.67 14.33
N ILE A 392 9.93 -12.62 13.71
CA ILE A 392 8.53 -12.61 13.29
C ILE A 392 8.22 -13.79 12.36
N GLY A 393 9.07 -14.04 11.35
CA GLY A 393 8.89 -15.16 10.42
C GLY A 393 8.87 -16.52 11.13
N LYS A 394 9.77 -16.76 12.08
CA LYS A 394 9.79 -18.00 12.86
C LYS A 394 8.50 -18.22 13.66
N LEU A 395 8.00 -17.17 14.33
CA LEU A 395 6.76 -17.24 15.10
C LEU A 395 5.52 -17.41 14.20
N GLN A 396 5.55 -16.84 12.99
CA GLN A 396 4.53 -17.07 11.97
C GLN A 396 4.52 -18.53 11.49
N ASP A 397 5.71 -19.12 11.27
CA ASP A 397 5.85 -20.53 10.87
C ASP A 397 5.39 -21.47 12.01
N GLU A 398 5.74 -21.17 13.27
CA GLU A 398 5.26 -21.90 14.46
C GLU A 398 3.72 -21.84 14.55
N LEU A 399 3.14 -20.65 14.42
CA LEU A 399 1.69 -20.48 14.45
C LEU A 399 0.99 -21.23 13.31
N ALA A 400 1.56 -21.20 12.09
CA ALA A 400 1.04 -21.94 10.95
C ALA A 400 1.11 -23.47 11.18
N SER A 401 2.18 -23.96 11.81
CA SER A 401 2.34 -25.38 12.16
C SER A 401 1.28 -25.85 13.16
N LEU A 402 0.97 -25.04 14.19
CA LEU A 402 -0.09 -25.33 15.16
C LEU A 402 -1.47 -25.42 14.47
N VAL A 403 -1.79 -24.49 13.57
CA VAL A 403 -3.04 -24.49 12.81
C VAL A 403 -3.14 -25.73 11.90
N SER A 404 -2.04 -26.13 11.26
CA SER A 404 -2.01 -27.31 10.39
C SER A 404 -2.21 -28.60 11.19
N ALA A 405 -1.50 -28.79 12.30
CA ALA A 405 -1.63 -29.95 13.18
C ALA A 405 -3.06 -30.11 13.72
N LYS A 406 -3.71 -28.99 14.11
CA LYS A 406 -5.11 -29.00 14.55
C LYS A 406 -6.05 -29.41 13.42
N SER A 407 -5.83 -28.94 12.21
CA SER A 407 -6.64 -29.28 11.05
C SER A 407 -6.53 -30.78 10.68
N GLU A 408 -5.33 -31.35 10.76
CA GLU A 408 -5.10 -32.77 10.52
C GLU A 408 -5.76 -33.65 11.59
N ALA A 409 -5.65 -33.28 12.87
CA ALA A 409 -6.30 -33.98 13.96
C ALA A 409 -7.85 -33.98 13.80
N GLN A 410 -8.43 -32.84 13.40
CA GLN A 410 -9.87 -32.76 13.14
C GLN A 410 -10.31 -33.66 11.98
N GLN A 411 -9.53 -33.71 10.91
CA GLN A 411 -9.83 -34.60 9.77
C GLN A 411 -9.74 -36.08 10.15
N GLN A 412 -8.83 -36.48 11.02
CA GLN A 412 -8.73 -37.85 11.52
C GLN A 412 -9.97 -38.24 12.35
N VAL A 413 -10.42 -37.37 13.26
CA VAL A 413 -11.63 -37.59 14.05
C VAL A 413 -12.87 -37.72 13.15
N ASP A 414 -12.98 -36.87 12.12
CA ASP A 414 -14.10 -36.92 11.18
C ASP A 414 -14.11 -38.20 10.33
N LEU A 415 -12.95 -38.77 10.02
CA LEU A 415 -12.81 -40.05 9.32
C LEU A 415 -13.17 -41.27 10.20
N GLU A 416 -12.85 -41.23 11.50
CA GLU A 416 -13.21 -42.26 12.45
C GLU A 416 -14.72 -42.30 12.81
N TYR A 417 -15.43 -41.19 12.54
CA TYR A 417 -16.84 -41.04 12.87
C TYR A 417 -17.80 -41.27 11.67
N ILE A 418 -17.32 -41.90 10.59
CA ILE A 418 -18.21 -42.33 9.50
C ILE A 418 -18.93 -43.61 9.97
N PRO A 419 -20.26 -43.57 10.29
CA PRO A 419 -21.01 -44.79 10.63
C PRO A 419 -21.02 -45.70 9.41
N SER A 420 -20.63 -46.94 9.61
CA SER A 420 -20.72 -48.04 8.65
C SER A 420 -22.15 -48.33 8.21
#